data_e4808759c2aa302001f89d994ea71f23
#
_entry.id   e4808759c2aa302001f89d994ea71f23
#
_cell.length_a   1.000
_cell.length_b   1.000
_cell.length_c   1.000
_cell.angle_alpha   90.00
_cell.angle_beta   90.00
_cell.angle_gamma   90.00
#
_symmetry.space_group_name_H-M   'P 1'
#
loop_
_entity.id
_entity.type
_entity.pdbx_description
1 polymer ?
#
loop_
_entity_poly.entity_id
_entity_poly.type
_entity_poly.pdbx_seq_one_letter_code
_entity_poly.pdbx_strand_id
1 'polypeptide(L)'
;YKRQGKDITFMPEHERSRRIGRLFQDPLRGTAPSMTIEENLALAYLRAAHGNPFSRISKKDKEFFAEQLKQLGMGLEDRMKNPVGLLSGGQRQALTLLMATMVPPQLLLLDEHTAALDPATAEKVLDLTRRVVAESHITCLMVTHNMHQALELGNRTLMMADGHIVLDVAGSERAGMGVDDLIARFKAGAGHELDNDRILLSE
;
A
#
# COMPACT_ATOMS: atom_id res chain seq x y z
N TYR A 1 -19.94 0.10 9.00
CA TYR A 1 -18.92 -0.49 8.11
C TYR A 1 -19.04 -2.01 8.15
N LYS A 2 -19.21 -2.68 7.00
CA LYS A 2 -19.31 -4.15 6.90
C LYS A 2 -18.12 -4.69 6.11
N ARG A 3 -17.58 -5.83 6.55
CA ARG A 3 -16.53 -6.55 5.87
C ARG A 3 -16.85 -8.04 5.83
N GLN A 4 -16.91 -8.63 4.61
CA GLN A 4 -17.31 -10.05 4.41
C GLN A 4 -18.55 -10.43 5.25
N GLY A 5 -19.57 -9.57 5.26
CA GLY A 5 -20.79 -9.74 6.04
C GLY A 5 -20.69 -9.40 7.53
N LYS A 6 -19.49 -9.26 8.09
CA LYS A 6 -19.30 -8.89 9.50
C LYS A 6 -19.31 -7.37 9.66
N ASP A 7 -20.15 -6.87 10.56
CA ASP A 7 -20.16 -5.46 10.95
C ASP A 7 -18.93 -5.15 11.82
N ILE A 8 -18.12 -4.15 11.38
CA ILE A 8 -16.93 -3.67 12.07
C ILE A 8 -17.06 -2.22 12.51
N THR A 9 -18.27 -1.65 12.45
CA THR A 9 -18.54 -0.23 12.74
C THR A 9 -18.05 0.16 14.14
N PHE A 10 -18.37 -0.65 15.12
CA PHE A 10 -18.02 -0.41 16.52
C PHE A 10 -16.79 -1.19 16.99
N MET A 11 -16.07 -1.85 16.06
CA MET A 11 -14.84 -2.55 16.41
C MET A 11 -13.76 -1.51 16.80
N PRO A 12 -13.07 -1.69 17.94
CA PRO A 12 -11.98 -0.80 18.34
C PRO A 12 -10.90 -0.66 17.25
N GLU A 13 -10.31 0.52 17.13
CA GLU A 13 -9.34 0.80 16.07
C GLU A 13 -8.13 -0.14 16.11
N HIS A 14 -7.62 -0.46 17.30
CA HIS A 14 -6.53 -1.40 17.48
C HIS A 14 -6.84 -2.82 17.00
N GLU A 15 -8.11 -3.26 17.07
CA GLU A 15 -8.53 -4.56 16.51
C GLU A 15 -8.67 -4.50 14.98
N ARG A 16 -9.19 -3.38 14.44
CA ARG A 16 -9.27 -3.15 13.00
C ARG A 16 -7.88 -3.11 12.37
N SER A 17 -6.94 -2.42 13.02
CA SER A 17 -5.56 -2.26 12.53
C SER A 17 -4.76 -3.56 12.45
N ARG A 18 -5.19 -4.62 13.15
CA ARG A 18 -4.60 -5.96 13.04
C ARG A 18 -5.02 -6.69 11.75
N ARG A 19 -6.15 -6.29 11.16
CA ARG A 19 -6.74 -6.95 9.99
C ARG A 19 -6.60 -6.14 8.73
N ILE A 20 -6.40 -4.83 8.87
CA ILE A 20 -6.32 -3.87 7.77
C ILE A 20 -4.95 -3.21 7.81
N GLY A 21 -4.10 -3.53 6.84
CA GLY A 21 -2.87 -2.80 6.57
C GLY A 21 -3.20 -1.52 5.80
N ARG A 22 -2.48 -0.44 6.08
CA ARG A 22 -2.64 0.83 5.35
C ARG A 22 -1.29 1.47 5.09
N LEU A 23 -1.07 1.87 3.84
CA LEU A 23 -0.02 2.78 3.45
C LEU A 23 -0.62 4.14 3.12
N PHE A 24 0.05 5.17 3.59
CA PHE A 24 -0.32 6.56 3.34
C PHE A 24 0.50 7.12 2.18
N GLN A 25 0.01 8.15 1.54
CA GLN A 25 0.74 8.92 0.54
C GLN A 25 2.07 9.46 1.09
N ASP A 26 2.03 9.99 2.33
CA ASP A 26 3.24 10.40 3.06
C ASP A 26 3.77 9.21 3.91
N PRO A 27 4.95 8.64 3.56
CA PRO A 27 5.52 7.51 4.28
C PRO A 27 5.94 7.85 5.73
N LEU A 28 6.05 9.13 6.09
CA LEU A 28 6.31 9.54 7.48
C LEU A 28 5.17 9.15 8.41
N ARG A 29 3.93 9.17 7.92
CA ARG A 29 2.76 8.82 8.73
C ARG A 29 2.68 7.35 9.13
N GLY A 30 3.40 6.49 8.44
CA GLY A 30 3.45 5.05 8.71
C GLY A 30 4.59 4.63 9.64
N THR A 31 5.48 5.56 10.02
CA THR A 31 6.71 5.25 10.77
C THR A 31 6.92 6.18 11.96
N ALA A 32 7.79 5.76 12.90
CA ALA A 32 8.34 6.60 13.95
C ALA A 32 9.78 7.01 13.55
N PRO A 33 10.00 8.22 12.97
CA PRO A 33 11.26 8.59 12.33
C PRO A 33 12.47 8.63 13.27
N SER A 34 12.25 8.90 14.56
CA SER A 34 13.30 8.94 15.60
C SER A 34 13.71 7.54 16.09
N MET A 35 12.88 6.53 15.84
CA MET A 35 13.14 5.14 16.20
C MET A 35 13.93 4.44 15.09
N THR A 36 14.67 3.41 15.46
CA THR A 36 15.41 2.56 14.52
C THR A 36 14.49 1.74 13.62
N ILE A 37 15.06 1.18 12.54
CA ILE A 37 14.35 0.26 11.65
C ILE A 37 13.83 -0.96 12.45
N GLU A 38 14.68 -1.58 13.29
CA GLU A 38 14.27 -2.75 14.08
C GLU A 38 13.14 -2.43 15.07
N GLU A 39 13.14 -1.24 15.66
CA GLU A 39 12.07 -0.81 16.59
C GLU A 39 10.75 -0.57 15.86
N ASN A 40 10.78 0.05 14.68
CA ASN A 40 9.60 0.23 13.84
C ASN A 40 9.00 -1.13 13.41
N LEU A 41 9.85 -2.07 12.96
CA LEU A 41 9.41 -3.42 12.62
C LEU A 41 8.82 -4.16 13.81
N ALA A 42 9.44 -4.04 15.00
CA ALA A 42 8.94 -4.65 16.22
C ALA A 42 7.54 -4.13 16.59
N LEU A 43 7.32 -2.81 16.54
CA LEU A 43 6.00 -2.23 16.80
C LEU A 43 4.94 -2.76 15.84
N ALA A 44 5.28 -2.84 14.53
CA ALA A 44 4.36 -3.36 13.52
C ALA A 44 4.06 -4.86 13.74
N TYR A 45 5.09 -5.66 14.04
CA TYR A 45 4.98 -7.09 14.29
C TYR A 45 4.13 -7.39 15.53
N LEU A 46 4.42 -6.75 16.66
CA LEU A 46 3.68 -6.93 17.92
C LEU A 46 2.20 -6.55 17.76
N ARG A 47 1.90 -5.49 17.03
CA ARG A 47 0.53 -5.08 16.73
C ARG A 47 -0.25 -6.18 15.99
N ALA A 48 0.38 -6.78 14.98
CA ALA A 48 -0.27 -7.73 14.09
C ALA A 48 -0.32 -9.15 14.68
N ALA A 49 0.75 -9.59 15.37
CA ALA A 49 0.92 -10.95 15.90
C ALA A 49 0.26 -11.19 17.28
N HIS A 50 -0.50 -10.24 17.83
CA HIS A 50 -1.09 -10.33 19.17
C HIS A 50 -0.05 -10.53 20.28
N GLY A 51 1.19 -10.06 20.05
CA GLY A 51 2.27 -10.13 21.03
C GLY A 51 2.04 -9.22 22.24
N ASN A 52 2.70 -9.54 23.36
CA ASN A 52 2.75 -8.66 24.52
C ASN A 52 3.57 -7.41 24.18
N PRO A 53 3.01 -6.19 24.26
CA PRO A 53 3.74 -4.95 23.95
C PRO A 53 4.95 -4.69 24.86
N PHE A 54 5.04 -5.39 25.99
CA PHE A 54 6.18 -5.33 26.92
C PHE A 54 7.22 -6.45 26.69
N SER A 55 7.02 -7.32 25.71
CA SER A 55 8.01 -8.35 25.38
C SER A 55 9.24 -7.70 24.74
N ARG A 56 10.43 -8.13 25.18
CA ARG A 56 11.67 -7.73 24.53
C ARG A 56 11.76 -8.39 23.15
N ILE A 57 12.28 -7.65 22.16
CA ILE A 57 12.64 -8.19 20.86
C ILE A 57 13.71 -9.27 21.06
N SER A 58 13.38 -10.50 20.73
CA SER A 58 14.28 -11.64 20.85
C SER A 58 15.32 -11.66 19.73
N LYS A 59 16.36 -12.48 19.86
CA LYS A 59 17.33 -12.69 18.78
C LYS A 59 16.65 -13.26 17.53
N LYS A 60 15.68 -14.17 17.71
CA LYS A 60 14.90 -14.75 16.60
C LYS A 60 14.07 -13.70 15.87
N ASP A 61 13.48 -12.73 16.58
CA ASP A 61 12.73 -11.66 15.96
C ASP A 61 13.65 -10.78 15.09
N LYS A 62 14.87 -10.49 15.57
CA LYS A 62 15.85 -9.72 14.79
C LYS A 62 16.32 -10.46 13.54
N GLU A 63 16.57 -11.76 13.64
CA GLU A 63 16.91 -12.62 12.50
C GLU A 63 15.77 -12.64 11.49
N PHE A 64 14.53 -12.77 11.96
CA PHE A 64 13.33 -12.69 11.12
C PHE A 64 13.22 -11.32 10.43
N PHE A 65 13.39 -10.20 11.14
CA PHE A 65 13.34 -8.87 10.56
C PHE A 65 14.43 -8.66 9.51
N ALA A 66 15.66 -9.13 9.77
CA ALA A 66 16.75 -9.04 8.79
C ALA A 66 16.41 -9.81 7.50
N GLU A 67 15.84 -11.01 7.62
CA GLU A 67 15.44 -11.81 6.46
C GLU A 67 14.31 -11.13 5.67
N GLN A 68 13.34 -10.53 6.36
CA GLN A 68 12.28 -9.77 5.68
C GLN A 68 12.83 -8.52 4.98
N LEU A 69 13.78 -7.80 5.59
CA LEU A 69 14.42 -6.64 4.99
C LEU A 69 15.24 -6.97 3.73
N LYS A 70 15.92 -8.12 3.70
CA LYS A 70 16.66 -8.59 2.51
C LYS A 70 15.78 -8.70 1.28
N GLN A 71 14.49 -9.09 1.45
CA GLN A 71 13.55 -9.20 0.34
C GLN A 71 13.27 -7.87 -0.35
N LEU A 72 13.51 -6.73 0.34
CA LEU A 72 13.37 -5.41 -0.25
C LEU A 72 14.49 -5.09 -1.24
N GLY A 73 15.67 -5.73 -1.12
CA GLY A 73 16.82 -5.48 -1.98
C GLY A 73 17.40 -4.06 -1.87
N MET A 74 17.29 -3.43 -0.69
CA MET A 74 17.68 -2.03 -0.46
C MET A 74 18.79 -1.86 0.58
N GLY A 75 19.40 -2.96 1.07
CA GLY A 75 20.49 -2.94 2.05
C GLY A 75 20.04 -2.47 3.43
N LEU A 76 18.77 -2.60 3.78
CA LEU A 76 18.23 -2.15 5.06
C LEU A 76 18.53 -3.15 6.18
N GLU A 77 18.77 -4.41 5.85
CA GLU A 77 19.15 -5.48 6.78
C GLU A 77 20.44 -5.19 7.54
N ASP A 78 21.39 -4.47 6.89
CA ASP A 78 22.67 -4.08 7.51
C ASP A 78 22.55 -2.78 8.33
N ARG A 79 21.40 -2.11 8.24
CA ARG A 79 21.16 -0.79 8.82
C ARG A 79 20.03 -0.78 9.85
N MET A 80 19.69 -1.93 10.43
CA MET A 80 18.55 -2.09 11.33
C MET A 80 18.57 -1.18 12.56
N LYS A 81 19.77 -0.75 13.00
CA LYS A 81 19.94 0.19 14.11
C LYS A 81 19.91 1.67 13.71
N ASN A 82 19.80 1.97 12.43
CA ASN A 82 19.72 3.36 11.97
C ASN A 82 18.31 3.90 12.19
N PRO A 83 18.16 5.18 12.56
CA PRO A 83 16.87 5.85 12.62
C PRO A 83 16.18 5.85 11.25
N VAL A 84 14.87 5.59 11.24
CA VAL A 84 14.06 5.59 10.00
C VAL A 84 14.05 6.97 9.31
N GLY A 85 14.19 8.04 10.08
CA GLY A 85 14.30 9.40 9.55
C GLY A 85 15.46 9.63 8.58
N LEU A 86 16.51 8.78 8.61
CA LEU A 86 17.66 8.85 7.71
C LEU A 86 17.46 8.07 6.39
N LEU A 87 16.34 7.40 6.21
CA LEU A 87 16.02 6.66 4.99
C LEU A 87 15.57 7.61 3.88
N SER A 88 15.87 7.25 2.63
CA SER A 88 15.25 7.91 1.46
C SER A 88 13.73 7.68 1.44
N GLY A 89 13.00 8.48 0.67
CA GLY A 89 11.56 8.32 0.50
C GLY A 89 11.17 6.90 0.08
N GLY A 90 11.83 6.36 -0.94
CA GLY A 90 11.57 5.00 -1.43
C GLY A 90 11.93 3.90 -0.43
N GLN A 91 13.06 4.03 0.28
CA GLN A 91 13.43 3.07 1.34
C GLN A 91 12.41 3.08 2.47
N ARG A 92 11.92 4.26 2.85
CA ARG A 92 10.90 4.40 3.89
C ARG A 92 9.56 3.83 3.42
N GLN A 93 9.19 4.05 2.16
CA GLN A 93 7.96 3.49 1.59
C GLN A 93 8.01 1.96 1.53
N ALA A 94 9.12 1.39 1.08
CA ALA A 94 9.33 -0.06 1.09
C ALA A 94 9.28 -0.65 2.52
N LEU A 95 9.92 0.03 3.49
CA LEU A 95 9.84 -0.35 4.90
C LEU A 95 8.38 -0.30 5.40
N THR A 96 7.62 0.74 5.06
CA THR A 96 6.21 0.88 5.47
C THR A 96 5.35 -0.23 4.88
N LEU A 97 5.59 -0.60 3.62
CA LEU A 97 4.93 -1.73 2.97
C LEU A 97 5.24 -3.04 3.73
N LEU A 98 6.52 -3.30 4.02
CA LEU A 98 6.93 -4.46 4.81
C LEU A 98 6.24 -4.49 6.18
N MET A 99 6.24 -3.37 6.91
CA MET A 99 5.57 -3.24 8.21
C MET A 99 4.06 -3.54 8.15
N ALA A 100 3.41 -3.21 7.04
CA ALA A 100 2.00 -3.46 6.83
C ALA A 100 1.69 -4.93 6.43
N THR A 101 2.67 -5.66 5.90
CA THR A 101 2.47 -6.96 5.25
C THR A 101 3.29 -8.13 5.82
N MET A 102 4.30 -7.89 6.69
CA MET A 102 5.09 -8.97 7.28
C MET A 102 4.25 -9.95 8.12
N VAL A 103 3.12 -9.50 8.67
CA VAL A 103 2.02 -10.35 9.09
C VAL A 103 0.87 -10.05 8.14
N PRO A 104 0.53 -10.95 7.20
CA PRO A 104 -0.39 -10.64 6.12
C PRO A 104 -1.74 -10.12 6.60
N PRO A 105 -2.16 -8.91 6.24
CA PRO A 105 -3.45 -8.38 6.60
C PRO A 105 -4.54 -9.03 5.75
N GLN A 106 -5.78 -8.94 6.19
CA GLN A 106 -6.91 -9.40 5.38
C GLN A 106 -7.30 -8.42 4.27
N LEU A 107 -6.94 -7.14 4.44
CA LEU A 107 -7.13 -6.06 3.48
C LEU A 107 -5.94 -5.11 3.56
N LEU A 108 -5.36 -4.77 2.42
CA LEU A 108 -4.32 -3.76 2.29
C LEU A 108 -4.90 -2.54 1.57
N LEU A 109 -4.81 -1.38 2.19
CA LEU A 109 -5.22 -0.10 1.61
C LEU A 109 -3.97 0.68 1.23
N LEU A 110 -3.84 1.03 -0.04
CA LEU A 110 -2.73 1.79 -0.61
C LEU A 110 -3.27 3.12 -1.14
N ASP A 111 -2.81 4.22 -0.56
CA ASP A 111 -3.30 5.56 -0.87
C ASP A 111 -2.16 6.34 -1.55
N GLU A 112 -2.17 6.36 -2.89
CA GLU A 112 -1.15 7.01 -3.74
C GLU A 112 0.29 6.78 -3.28
N HIS A 113 0.59 5.57 -2.85
CA HIS A 113 1.79 5.22 -2.09
C HIS A 113 3.12 5.36 -2.85
N THR A 114 3.08 5.72 -4.13
CA THR A 114 4.27 5.96 -4.95
C THR A 114 4.34 7.38 -5.52
N ALA A 115 3.33 8.22 -5.29
CA ALA A 115 3.22 9.54 -5.91
C ALA A 115 4.36 10.51 -5.55
N ALA A 116 4.94 10.36 -4.36
CA ALA A 116 6.04 11.22 -3.88
C ALA A 116 7.45 10.68 -4.22
N LEU A 117 7.56 9.62 -5.03
CA LEU A 117 8.82 8.97 -5.37
C LEU A 117 9.26 9.34 -6.79
N ASP A 118 10.57 9.29 -7.02
CA ASP A 118 11.09 9.34 -8.38
C ASP A 118 10.65 8.10 -9.18
N PRO A 119 10.56 8.17 -10.52
CA PRO A 119 9.99 7.11 -11.35
C PRO A 119 10.67 5.74 -11.15
N ALA A 120 12.00 5.70 -11.07
CA ALA A 120 12.74 4.45 -10.92
C ALA A 120 12.50 3.79 -9.54
N THR A 121 12.35 4.60 -8.51
CA THR A 121 12.04 4.12 -7.15
C THR A 121 10.58 3.73 -7.04
N ALA A 122 9.66 4.48 -7.67
CA ALA A 122 8.24 4.16 -7.72
C ALA A 122 8.00 2.77 -8.34
N GLU A 123 8.66 2.47 -9.48
CA GLU A 123 8.57 1.17 -10.15
C GLU A 123 9.02 0.02 -9.23
N LYS A 124 10.15 0.17 -8.55
CA LYS A 124 10.62 -0.84 -7.58
C LYS A 124 9.62 -1.10 -6.45
N VAL A 125 8.99 -0.04 -5.93
CA VAL A 125 7.98 -0.16 -4.86
C VAL A 125 6.71 -0.81 -5.39
N LEU A 126 6.30 -0.50 -6.62
CA LEU A 126 5.15 -1.16 -7.28
C LEU A 126 5.41 -2.64 -7.51
N ASP A 127 6.59 -3.02 -8.01
CA ASP A 127 6.97 -4.43 -8.20
C ASP A 127 6.99 -5.19 -6.87
N LEU A 128 7.52 -4.57 -5.82
CA LEU A 128 7.47 -5.15 -4.49
C LEU A 128 6.02 -5.32 -4.01
N THR A 129 5.16 -4.33 -4.25
CA THR A 129 3.73 -4.39 -3.91
C THR A 129 3.03 -5.53 -4.64
N ARG A 130 3.24 -5.67 -5.96
CA ARG A 130 2.69 -6.77 -6.79
C ARG A 130 3.08 -8.12 -6.21
N ARG A 131 4.38 -8.31 -5.93
CA ARG A 131 4.93 -9.55 -5.40
C ARG A 131 4.31 -9.92 -4.05
N VAL A 132 4.34 -8.99 -3.09
CA VAL A 132 3.83 -9.24 -1.74
C VAL A 132 2.33 -9.55 -1.75
N VAL A 133 1.54 -8.80 -2.52
CA VAL A 133 0.09 -9.02 -2.65
C VAL A 133 -0.21 -10.40 -3.26
N ALA A 134 0.54 -10.79 -4.31
CA ALA A 134 0.35 -12.07 -4.97
C ALA A 134 0.77 -13.27 -4.11
N GLU A 135 1.96 -13.22 -3.50
CA GLU A 135 2.51 -14.31 -2.67
C GLU A 135 1.68 -14.55 -1.41
N SER A 136 1.20 -13.49 -0.79
CA SER A 136 0.40 -13.57 0.45
C SER A 136 -1.12 -13.61 0.21
N HIS A 137 -1.58 -13.62 -1.04
CA HIS A 137 -3.00 -13.62 -1.43
C HIS A 137 -3.82 -12.53 -0.71
N ILE A 138 -3.24 -11.33 -0.56
CA ILE A 138 -3.88 -10.23 0.16
C ILE A 138 -4.94 -9.57 -0.74
N THR A 139 -6.13 -9.32 -0.20
CA THR A 139 -7.07 -8.40 -0.85
C THR A 139 -6.51 -6.99 -0.78
N CYS A 140 -6.28 -6.35 -1.93
CA CYS A 140 -5.69 -5.02 -2.00
C CYS A 140 -6.66 -4.03 -2.65
N LEU A 141 -6.81 -2.85 -2.04
CA LEU A 141 -7.46 -1.69 -2.65
C LEU A 141 -6.42 -0.58 -2.77
N MET A 142 -6.09 -0.22 -4.00
CA MET A 142 -5.12 0.82 -4.31
C MET A 142 -5.83 2.03 -4.92
N VAL A 143 -5.54 3.21 -4.39
CA VAL A 143 -5.93 4.50 -4.97
C VAL A 143 -4.73 5.03 -5.74
N THR A 144 -4.95 5.44 -6.98
CA THR A 144 -3.96 6.09 -7.84
C THR A 144 -4.65 7.09 -8.77
N HIS A 145 -3.96 8.17 -9.10
CA HIS A 145 -4.37 9.08 -10.16
C HIS A 145 -3.75 8.71 -11.52
N ASN A 146 -2.84 7.73 -11.55
CA ASN A 146 -2.20 7.28 -12.79
C ASN A 146 -3.05 6.20 -13.48
N MET A 147 -3.56 6.53 -14.67
CA MET A 147 -4.46 5.66 -15.45
C MET A 147 -3.78 4.37 -15.94
N HIS A 148 -2.47 4.42 -16.26
CA HIS A 148 -1.72 3.23 -16.63
C HIS A 148 -1.64 2.25 -15.44
N GLN A 149 -1.30 2.74 -14.25
CA GLN A 149 -1.28 1.93 -13.04
C GLN A 149 -2.67 1.36 -12.72
N ALA A 150 -3.73 2.14 -12.93
CA ALA A 150 -5.10 1.70 -12.68
C ALA A 150 -5.54 0.54 -13.60
N LEU A 151 -4.98 0.43 -14.81
CA LEU A 151 -5.21 -0.68 -15.74
C LEU A 151 -4.18 -1.81 -15.58
N GLU A 152 -2.95 -1.52 -15.24
CA GLU A 152 -1.89 -2.51 -15.13
C GLU A 152 -1.97 -3.32 -13.82
N LEU A 153 -2.32 -2.63 -12.72
CA LEU A 153 -2.37 -3.23 -11.39
C LEU A 153 -3.77 -3.76 -11.05
N GLY A 154 -3.79 -4.88 -10.32
CA GLY A 154 -5.04 -5.49 -9.86
C GLY A 154 -5.85 -6.15 -10.99
N ASN A 155 -7.07 -6.57 -10.66
CA ASN A 155 -7.99 -7.31 -11.53
C ASN A 155 -9.35 -6.63 -11.70
N ARG A 156 -9.58 -5.49 -11.06
CA ARG A 156 -10.78 -4.66 -11.14
C ARG A 156 -10.40 -3.19 -11.02
N THR A 157 -10.98 -2.34 -11.85
CA THR A 157 -10.74 -0.90 -11.83
C THR A 157 -12.05 -0.18 -11.55
N LEU A 158 -12.04 0.69 -10.55
CA LEU A 158 -13.14 1.55 -10.17
C LEU A 158 -12.72 3.00 -10.43
N MET A 159 -13.60 3.80 -11.04
CA MET A 159 -13.41 5.24 -11.10
C MET A 159 -14.52 5.94 -10.33
N MET A 160 -14.13 7.00 -9.65
CA MET A 160 -15.04 7.78 -8.80
C MET A 160 -15.08 9.23 -9.25
N ALA A 161 -16.27 9.81 -9.24
CA ALA A 161 -16.51 11.23 -9.41
C ALA A 161 -17.61 11.65 -8.42
N ASP A 162 -17.46 12.80 -7.79
CA ASP A 162 -18.43 13.41 -6.86
C ASP A 162 -18.96 12.44 -5.78
N GLY A 163 -18.07 11.56 -5.27
CA GLY A 163 -18.43 10.58 -4.24
C GLY A 163 -19.17 9.34 -4.75
N HIS A 164 -19.36 9.21 -6.07
CA HIS A 164 -20.02 8.07 -6.71
C HIS A 164 -19.05 7.24 -7.56
N ILE A 165 -19.31 5.94 -7.66
CA ILE A 165 -18.61 5.08 -8.62
C ILE A 165 -19.27 5.30 -9.98
N VAL A 166 -18.51 5.87 -10.93
CA VAL A 166 -18.96 6.16 -12.30
C VAL A 166 -18.50 5.09 -13.30
N LEU A 167 -17.50 4.30 -12.94
CA LEU A 167 -17.03 3.16 -13.73
C LEU A 167 -16.62 2.01 -12.79
N ASP A 168 -17.00 0.80 -13.19
CA ASP A 168 -16.62 -0.44 -12.51
C ASP A 168 -16.39 -1.53 -13.57
N VAL A 169 -15.12 -1.88 -13.82
CA VAL A 169 -14.73 -2.84 -14.84
C VAL A 169 -13.80 -3.92 -14.29
N ALA A 170 -14.02 -5.15 -14.73
CA ALA A 170 -13.25 -6.32 -14.29
C ALA A 170 -13.18 -7.39 -15.41
N GLY A 171 -12.35 -8.42 -15.20
CA GLY A 171 -12.26 -9.58 -16.09
C GLY A 171 -11.89 -9.22 -17.53
N SER A 172 -12.56 -9.88 -18.50
CA SER A 172 -12.27 -9.73 -19.93
C SER A 172 -12.55 -8.31 -20.46
N GLU A 173 -13.54 -7.63 -19.89
CA GLU A 173 -13.84 -6.25 -20.28
C GLU A 173 -12.65 -5.34 -19.96
N ARG A 174 -12.11 -5.44 -18.73
CA ARG A 174 -10.95 -4.66 -18.31
C ARG A 174 -9.67 -5.03 -19.08
N ALA A 175 -9.46 -6.31 -19.36
CA ALA A 175 -8.26 -6.79 -20.04
C ALA A 175 -8.10 -6.26 -21.48
N GLY A 176 -9.19 -5.87 -22.12
CA GLY A 176 -9.20 -5.28 -23.46
C GLY A 176 -9.15 -3.76 -23.50
N MET A 177 -9.12 -3.08 -22.34
CA MET A 177 -9.18 -1.62 -22.28
C MET A 177 -7.80 -0.98 -22.34
N GLY A 178 -7.69 0.10 -23.14
CA GLY A 178 -6.60 1.06 -23.06
C GLY A 178 -6.93 2.26 -22.18
N VAL A 179 -5.93 3.11 -21.96
CA VAL A 179 -6.12 4.35 -21.18
C VAL A 179 -7.16 5.27 -21.82
N ASP A 180 -7.15 5.38 -23.14
CA ASP A 180 -8.12 6.20 -23.89
C ASP A 180 -9.57 5.72 -23.70
N ASP A 181 -9.78 4.39 -23.65
CA ASP A 181 -11.10 3.81 -23.37
C ASP A 181 -11.55 4.13 -21.96
N LEU A 182 -10.61 4.07 -20.99
CA LEU A 182 -10.88 4.39 -19.60
C LEU A 182 -11.31 5.85 -19.44
N ILE A 183 -10.58 6.78 -20.08
CA ILE A 183 -10.88 8.21 -20.09
C ILE A 183 -12.23 8.50 -20.76
N ALA A 184 -12.49 7.89 -21.93
CA ALA A 184 -13.75 8.07 -22.65
C ALA A 184 -14.96 7.62 -21.82
N ARG A 185 -14.86 6.47 -21.16
CA ARG A 185 -15.93 5.97 -20.26
C ARG A 185 -16.10 6.82 -19.02
N PHE A 186 -15.00 7.34 -18.46
CA PHE A 186 -15.06 8.24 -17.33
C PHE A 186 -15.80 9.54 -17.68
N LYS A 187 -15.44 10.18 -18.82
CA LYS A 187 -16.13 11.38 -19.32
C LYS A 187 -17.63 11.13 -19.54
N ALA A 188 -17.99 9.99 -20.11
CA ALA A 188 -19.38 9.60 -20.33
C ALA A 188 -20.15 9.38 -19.01
N GLY A 189 -19.51 8.79 -18.01
CA GLY A 189 -20.12 8.50 -16.70
C GLY A 189 -20.20 9.71 -15.76
N ALA A 190 -19.23 10.62 -15.82
CA ALA A 190 -19.17 11.79 -14.96
C ALA A 190 -20.12 12.93 -15.40
N GLY A 191 -20.65 12.90 -16.62
CA GLY A 191 -21.63 13.88 -17.11
C GLY A 191 -21.12 15.32 -17.30
N HIS A 192 -19.82 15.57 -17.10
CA HIS A 192 -19.17 16.87 -17.23
C HIS A 192 -17.94 16.74 -18.15
N GLU A 193 -17.75 17.71 -19.03
CA GLU A 193 -16.46 17.94 -19.68
C GLU A 193 -15.44 18.31 -18.60
N LEU A 194 -14.47 17.44 -18.37
CA LEU A 194 -13.33 17.76 -17.51
C LEU A 194 -12.45 18.75 -18.27
N ASP A 195 -12.54 20.04 -17.93
CA ASP A 195 -11.75 21.13 -18.50
C ASP A 195 -10.24 21.02 -18.24
N ASN A 196 -9.77 19.94 -17.62
CA ASN A 196 -8.36 19.75 -17.25
C ASN A 196 -7.83 18.37 -17.66
N ASP A 197 -7.63 18.17 -18.96
CA ASP A 197 -6.93 16.99 -19.53
C ASP A 197 -5.49 16.79 -18.96
N ARG A 198 -4.91 17.80 -18.30
CA ARG A 198 -3.58 17.72 -17.71
C ARG A 198 -3.49 16.85 -16.44
N ILE A 199 -4.60 16.67 -15.72
CA ILE A 199 -4.60 15.84 -14.48
C ILE A 199 -4.66 14.35 -14.83
N LEU A 200 -5.25 14.00 -15.97
CA LEU A 200 -5.48 12.61 -16.37
C LEU A 200 -4.30 11.98 -17.12
N LEU A 201 -3.40 12.80 -17.66
CA LEU A 201 -2.28 12.39 -18.53
C LEU A 201 -0.90 12.74 -17.96
N SER A 202 -0.77 13.03 -16.64
CA SER A 202 0.53 13.22 -16.03
C SER A 202 1.36 11.94 -16.12
N GLU A 203 2.34 11.97 -17.01
CA GLU A 203 3.41 10.98 -17.15
C GLU A 203 4.24 10.84 -15.87
#